data_da7eccaccc7e7742a4432853e0ffc632
#
_entry.id   da7eccaccc7e7742a4432853e0ffc632
#
_cell.length_a   1.000
_cell.length_b   1.000
_cell.length_c   1.000
_cell.angle_alpha   90.00
_cell.angle_beta   90.00
_cell.angle_gamma   90.00
#
_symmetry.space_group_name_H-M   'P 1'
#
loop_
_entity.id
_entity.type
_entity.pdbx_description
1 polymer ?
#
loop_
_entity_poly.entity_id
_entity_poly.type
_entity_poly.pdbx_seq_one_letter_code
_entity_poly.pdbx_strand_id
1 'polypeptide(L)'
;ATWIALATLGLAAAVLALIGLGDLPLRDFDEATVARVALELHQGLGEAPLLPTLWDKPYLNKAPGLHSLIALVIRATTQSDELPSEWSIRLAPAVLSCLVVPLGGWLQWLLRPGDRSSALATSVILLTLLPVARHGRLAMLDGTQLTAMALLWLALLQLNRSRSSSLWGAVAGLMTSAMLLLKAPLLVPAAVAAGLALAWGREWKSWNNRPAALLGMVLGLAPGVGWHLWHAHIRGSEALWLWGGDGAGRVLLDAGEGSDLGWRVPLIEVLEGGWPWLPLLPFALVWAWHWRQSRWGRWSLACLITLGGAILPLRTQLPWYSHPLWLPIALLCAPLLAWLVERPLASKRAPESPNPPCRWLLLRLPMFWCGLGLLLLLLELVSFSSIGGSLVPYRGLAVVLGLGWCGGGWWLRSAAPQRRRLGVISLSCGNVAALALLFHSPLWLWELNETWPVQPVAALARANPGSKIRLKGYDERPSLNWYAEQRIERFKGGPGRRLSDKPQKDCITEGQAGRWSLANCR
;
A
#
# COMPACT_ATOMS: atom_id res chain seq x y z
N ALA A 1 -18.10 -21.69 -6.87
CA ALA A 1 -17.18 -21.31 -7.96
C ALA A 1 -16.58 -19.90 -7.77
N THR A 2 -17.38 -18.83 -7.45
CA THR A 2 -16.83 -17.45 -7.28
C THR A 2 -15.89 -17.35 -6.09
N TRP A 3 -16.26 -17.87 -4.94
CA TRP A 3 -15.45 -17.84 -3.71
C TRP A 3 -14.13 -18.59 -3.86
N ILE A 4 -14.13 -19.73 -4.56
CA ILE A 4 -12.90 -20.46 -4.86
C ILE A 4 -11.97 -19.60 -5.72
N ALA A 5 -12.50 -18.95 -6.76
CA ALA A 5 -11.70 -18.09 -7.62
C ALA A 5 -11.13 -16.87 -6.86
N LEU A 6 -11.92 -16.24 -5.97
CA LEU A 6 -11.42 -15.16 -5.11
C LEU A 6 -10.33 -15.65 -4.16
N ALA A 7 -10.49 -16.83 -3.56
CA ALA A 7 -9.48 -17.44 -2.70
C ALA A 7 -8.20 -17.77 -3.49
N THR A 8 -8.31 -18.29 -4.72
CA THR A 8 -7.15 -18.54 -5.60
C THR A 8 -6.40 -17.24 -5.92
N LEU A 9 -7.11 -16.15 -6.23
CA LEU A 9 -6.49 -14.83 -6.44
C LEU A 9 -5.83 -14.29 -5.17
N GLY A 10 -6.44 -14.52 -4.01
CA GLY A 10 -5.85 -14.21 -2.70
C GLY A 10 -4.57 -15.01 -2.43
N LEU A 11 -4.57 -16.30 -2.76
CA LEU A 11 -3.36 -17.14 -2.66
C LEU A 11 -2.26 -16.66 -3.61
N ALA A 12 -2.62 -16.31 -4.84
CA ALA A 12 -1.66 -15.73 -5.80
C ALA A 12 -1.06 -14.42 -5.27
N ALA A 13 -1.87 -13.57 -4.64
CA ALA A 13 -1.39 -12.34 -4.00
C ALA A 13 -0.44 -12.63 -2.83
N ALA A 14 -0.74 -13.64 -2.01
CA ALA A 14 0.13 -14.05 -0.91
C ALA A 14 1.47 -14.60 -1.41
N VAL A 15 1.44 -15.48 -2.42
CA VAL A 15 2.66 -15.99 -3.06
C VAL A 15 3.51 -14.84 -3.61
N LEU A 16 2.88 -13.91 -4.34
CA LEU A 16 3.58 -12.74 -4.91
C LEU A 16 4.18 -11.84 -3.82
N ALA A 17 3.46 -11.64 -2.72
CA ALA A 17 3.92 -10.82 -1.59
C ALA A 17 5.13 -11.42 -0.87
N LEU A 18 5.31 -12.75 -0.91
CA LEU A 18 6.39 -13.46 -0.21
C LEU A 18 7.65 -13.66 -1.06
N ILE A 19 7.58 -13.49 -2.39
CA ILE A 19 8.74 -13.63 -3.29
C ILE A 19 9.84 -12.61 -2.91
N GLY A 20 11.05 -13.07 -2.56
CA GLY A 20 12.20 -12.21 -2.26
C GLY A 20 11.92 -11.22 -1.13
N LEU A 21 11.09 -11.55 -0.15
CA LEU A 21 10.61 -10.63 0.88
C LEU A 21 11.75 -10.12 1.79
N GLY A 22 12.73 -10.99 2.07
CA GLY A 22 13.87 -10.69 2.93
C GLY A 22 15.17 -10.37 2.19
N ASP A 23 15.18 -10.35 0.85
CA ASP A 23 16.41 -10.30 0.07
C ASP A 23 17.09 -8.92 0.08
N LEU A 24 16.36 -7.87 0.40
CA LEU A 24 16.85 -6.50 0.36
C LEU A 24 16.77 -5.82 1.73
N PRO A 25 17.75 -4.96 2.07
CA PRO A 25 17.76 -4.23 3.33
C PRO A 25 16.48 -3.44 3.59
N LEU A 26 16.19 -3.18 4.86
CA LEU A 26 15.13 -2.26 5.25
C LEU A 26 15.45 -0.83 4.79
N ARG A 27 14.44 -0.11 4.38
CA ARG A 27 14.55 1.22 3.77
C ARG A 27 14.34 2.34 4.77
N ASP A 28 14.93 3.49 4.48
CA ASP A 28 14.61 4.74 5.12
C ASP A 28 13.26 5.27 4.58
N PHE A 29 12.45 5.98 5.30
CA PHE A 29 12.60 6.18 6.75
C PHE A 29 11.66 5.24 7.48
N ASP A 30 10.56 4.85 6.80
CA ASP A 30 9.43 4.17 7.44
C ASP A 30 9.76 2.74 7.87
N GLU A 31 10.33 1.89 6.99
CA GLU A 31 10.56 0.47 7.34
C GLU A 31 11.48 0.30 8.54
N ALA A 32 12.64 0.96 8.52
CA ALA A 32 13.61 0.81 9.58
C ALA A 32 13.14 1.45 10.90
N THR A 33 12.33 2.52 10.82
CA THR A 33 11.68 3.09 12.00
C THR A 33 10.65 2.13 12.58
N VAL A 34 9.79 1.55 11.73
CA VAL A 34 8.80 0.55 12.14
C VAL A 34 9.46 -0.69 12.75
N ALA A 35 10.55 -1.16 12.15
CA ALA A 35 11.33 -2.29 12.66
C ALA A 35 11.90 -2.01 14.06
N ARG A 36 12.52 -0.83 14.26
CA ARG A 36 13.09 -0.48 15.56
C ARG A 36 12.01 -0.36 16.63
N VAL A 37 10.91 0.30 16.34
CA VAL A 37 9.77 0.42 17.28
C VAL A 37 9.19 -0.95 17.62
N ALA A 38 9.06 -1.86 16.63
CA ALA A 38 8.58 -3.22 16.87
C ALA A 38 9.55 -4.05 17.73
N LEU A 39 10.86 -3.89 17.52
CA LEU A 39 11.89 -4.54 18.34
C LEU A 39 11.84 -4.05 19.79
N GLU A 40 11.71 -2.74 20.00
CA GLU A 40 11.60 -2.16 21.36
C GLU A 40 10.32 -2.61 22.07
N LEU A 41 9.21 -2.70 21.37
CA LEU A 41 7.98 -3.29 21.91
C LEU A 41 8.17 -4.78 22.27
N HIS A 42 8.90 -5.54 21.46
CA HIS A 42 9.24 -6.94 21.76
C HIS A 42 10.10 -7.05 23.02
N GLN A 43 11.06 -6.15 23.18
CA GLN A 43 11.98 -6.10 24.32
C GLN A 43 11.32 -5.52 25.59
N GLY A 44 10.13 -4.94 25.47
CA GLY A 44 9.42 -4.34 26.61
C GLY A 44 10.06 -3.05 27.14
N LEU A 45 10.74 -2.29 26.29
CA LEU A 45 11.45 -1.05 26.69
C LEU A 45 10.54 0.16 26.91
N GLY A 46 9.24 0.03 26.63
CA GLY A 46 8.27 1.12 26.82
C GLY A 46 7.99 1.41 28.31
N GLU A 47 7.54 2.62 28.60
CA GLU A 47 7.09 3.10 29.93
C GLU A 47 5.95 2.23 30.49
N ALA A 48 5.13 1.66 29.60
CA ALA A 48 4.04 0.75 29.92
C ALA A 48 3.75 -0.16 28.71
N PRO A 49 3.05 -1.30 28.90
CA PRO A 49 2.69 -2.21 27.81
C PRO A 49 1.98 -1.49 26.67
N LEU A 50 2.36 -1.83 25.43
CA LEU A 50 1.81 -1.27 24.19
C LEU A 50 2.03 0.25 23.99
N LEU A 51 2.86 0.90 24.78
CA LEU A 51 3.32 2.27 24.51
C LEU A 51 4.65 2.22 23.74
N PRO A 52 4.63 2.55 22.44
CA PRO A 52 5.82 2.41 21.60
C PRO A 52 6.90 3.43 21.98
N THR A 53 8.16 2.98 21.84
CA THR A 53 9.36 3.82 21.97
C THR A 53 10.20 3.74 20.71
N LEU A 54 11.10 4.69 20.54
CA LEU A 54 12.11 4.74 19.48
C LEU A 54 13.41 5.24 20.09
N TRP A 55 14.41 4.38 20.20
CA TRP A 55 15.68 4.68 20.90
C TRP A 55 15.44 5.14 22.34
N ASP A 56 14.69 4.36 23.10
CA ASP A 56 14.31 4.61 24.50
C ASP A 56 13.53 5.92 24.76
N LYS A 57 13.04 6.58 23.71
CA LYS A 57 12.19 7.77 23.81
C LYS A 57 10.76 7.46 23.38
N PRO A 58 9.75 8.13 23.96
CA PRO A 58 8.36 7.98 23.53
C PRO A 58 8.20 8.14 22.01
N TYR A 59 7.61 7.16 21.36
CA TYR A 59 7.29 7.24 19.93
C TYR A 59 5.83 7.70 19.79
N LEU A 60 5.64 8.93 19.30
CA LEU A 60 4.34 9.62 19.26
C LEU A 60 3.72 9.66 17.86
N ASN A 61 4.45 9.22 16.83
CA ASN A 61 4.00 9.41 15.44
C ASN A 61 2.91 8.42 15.01
N LYS A 62 2.96 7.18 15.49
CA LYS A 62 2.00 6.13 15.11
C LYS A 62 1.59 5.30 16.32
N ALA A 63 0.38 4.77 16.25
CA ALA A 63 -0.13 3.79 17.22
C ALA A 63 0.53 2.41 17.03
N PRO A 64 0.46 1.50 18.02
CA PRO A 64 1.27 0.28 18.05
C PRO A 64 0.76 -0.88 17.18
N GLY A 65 -0.36 -0.75 16.48
CA GLY A 65 -1.05 -1.89 15.86
C GLY A 65 -0.14 -2.75 14.96
N LEU A 66 0.49 -2.16 13.94
CA LEU A 66 1.41 -2.90 13.08
C LEU A 66 2.68 -3.30 13.82
N HIS A 67 3.23 -2.41 14.64
CA HIS A 67 4.46 -2.66 15.41
C HIS A 67 4.29 -3.87 16.34
N SER A 68 3.13 -4.00 17.00
CA SER A 68 2.81 -5.15 17.86
C SER A 68 2.71 -6.46 17.07
N LEU A 69 2.13 -6.43 15.86
CA LEU A 69 2.06 -7.61 14.99
C LEU A 69 3.45 -8.04 14.51
N ILE A 70 4.31 -7.08 14.16
CA ILE A 70 5.71 -7.37 13.82
C ILE A 70 6.46 -7.89 15.05
N ALA A 71 6.26 -7.30 16.22
CA ALA A 71 6.86 -7.79 17.49
C ALA A 71 6.50 -9.23 17.79
N LEU A 72 5.25 -9.66 17.50
CA LEU A 72 4.84 -11.07 17.61
C LEU A 72 5.59 -11.97 16.63
N VAL A 73 5.82 -11.52 15.39
CA VAL A 73 6.62 -12.27 14.41
C VAL A 73 8.07 -12.37 14.86
N ILE A 74 8.67 -11.26 15.33
CA ILE A 74 10.03 -11.25 15.89
C ILE A 74 10.14 -12.31 17.01
N ARG A 75 9.20 -12.29 17.95
CA ARG A 75 9.15 -13.28 19.04
C ARG A 75 9.13 -14.73 18.57
N ALA A 76 8.48 -14.98 17.43
CA ALA A 76 8.32 -16.33 16.88
C ALA A 76 9.49 -16.78 16.00
N THR A 77 10.30 -15.86 15.46
CA THR A 77 11.26 -16.15 14.39
C THR A 77 12.70 -15.73 14.67
N THR A 78 12.94 -14.96 15.74
CA THR A 78 14.26 -14.39 16.05
C THR A 78 14.70 -14.83 17.45
N GLN A 79 15.98 -15.18 17.60
CA GLN A 79 16.57 -15.46 18.90
C GLN A 79 16.87 -14.16 19.66
N SER A 80 16.99 -14.24 20.99
CA SER A 80 17.04 -13.06 21.86
C SER A 80 18.21 -12.11 21.58
N ASP A 81 19.33 -12.65 21.04
CA ASP A 81 20.57 -11.91 20.83
C ASP A 81 20.83 -11.58 19.36
N GLU A 82 19.86 -11.87 18.47
CA GLU A 82 20.00 -11.63 17.05
C GLU A 82 19.17 -10.43 16.58
N LEU A 83 19.70 -9.69 15.61
CA LEU A 83 18.92 -8.66 14.91
C LEU A 83 17.85 -9.35 14.04
N PRO A 84 16.56 -8.99 14.17
CA PRO A 84 15.52 -9.58 13.34
C PRO A 84 15.79 -9.42 11.85
N SER A 85 15.53 -10.48 11.08
CA SER A 85 15.70 -10.46 9.64
C SER A 85 14.67 -9.55 8.96
N GLU A 86 14.98 -9.06 7.77
CA GLU A 86 14.07 -8.27 6.95
C GLU A 86 12.77 -9.02 6.65
N TRP A 87 12.88 -10.35 6.48
CA TRP A 87 11.73 -11.21 6.31
C TRP A 87 10.79 -11.18 7.53
N SER A 88 11.34 -11.28 8.74
CA SER A 88 10.57 -11.23 9.99
C SER A 88 9.84 -9.88 10.14
N ILE A 89 10.49 -8.80 9.74
CA ILE A 89 9.91 -7.46 9.83
C ILE A 89 8.78 -7.26 8.80
N ARG A 90 8.94 -7.80 7.58
CA ARG A 90 7.99 -7.61 6.46
C ARG A 90 6.86 -8.63 6.43
N LEU A 91 6.94 -9.75 7.14
CA LEU A 91 5.96 -10.84 7.02
C LEU A 91 4.54 -10.40 7.40
N ALA A 92 4.36 -9.78 8.57
CA ALA A 92 3.03 -9.38 9.03
C ALA A 92 2.35 -8.38 8.06
N PRO A 93 2.98 -7.25 7.67
CA PRO A 93 2.38 -6.34 6.69
C PRO A 93 2.13 -7.01 5.33
N ALA A 94 3.04 -7.85 4.82
CA ALA A 94 2.87 -8.54 3.55
C ALA A 94 1.63 -9.45 3.52
N VAL A 95 1.47 -10.30 4.55
CA VAL A 95 0.33 -11.22 4.66
C VAL A 95 -0.99 -10.47 4.84
N LEU A 96 -1.00 -9.43 5.67
CA LEU A 96 -2.22 -8.66 5.92
C LEU A 96 -2.62 -7.82 4.70
N SER A 97 -1.65 -7.23 4.00
CA SER A 97 -1.94 -6.37 2.86
C SER A 97 -2.46 -7.14 1.64
N CYS A 98 -1.99 -8.37 1.38
CA CYS A 98 -2.45 -9.16 0.25
C CYS A 98 -3.95 -9.56 0.35
N LEU A 99 -4.53 -9.52 1.55
CA LEU A 99 -5.96 -9.80 1.76
C LEU A 99 -6.88 -8.79 1.07
N VAL A 100 -6.40 -7.59 0.74
CA VAL A 100 -7.20 -6.62 -0.02
C VAL A 100 -7.67 -7.16 -1.37
N VAL A 101 -6.92 -8.10 -1.97
CA VAL A 101 -7.24 -8.71 -3.26
C VAL A 101 -8.55 -9.50 -3.22
N PRO A 102 -8.72 -10.55 -2.41
CA PRO A 102 -10.00 -11.25 -2.32
C PRO A 102 -11.11 -10.39 -1.69
N LEU A 103 -10.78 -9.51 -0.74
CA LEU A 103 -11.75 -8.62 -0.09
C LEU A 103 -12.32 -7.58 -1.05
N GLY A 104 -11.52 -7.00 -1.93
CA GLY A 104 -11.98 -6.09 -2.97
C GLY A 104 -12.98 -6.76 -3.92
N GLY A 105 -12.71 -8.01 -4.32
CA GLY A 105 -13.65 -8.80 -5.12
C GLY A 105 -14.95 -9.10 -4.35
N TRP A 106 -14.85 -9.41 -3.06
CA TRP A 106 -16.03 -9.62 -2.22
C TRP A 106 -16.85 -8.33 -2.05
N LEU A 107 -16.17 -7.20 -1.82
CA LEU A 107 -16.80 -5.88 -1.74
C LEU A 107 -17.55 -5.57 -3.04
N GLN A 108 -16.92 -5.78 -4.19
CA GLN A 108 -17.55 -5.59 -5.50
C GLN A 108 -18.79 -6.49 -5.68
N TRP A 109 -18.72 -7.74 -5.22
CA TRP A 109 -19.88 -8.65 -5.23
C TRP A 109 -21.06 -8.13 -4.41
N LEU A 110 -20.78 -7.46 -3.26
CA LEU A 110 -21.84 -6.83 -2.45
C LEU A 110 -22.40 -5.57 -3.13
N LEU A 111 -21.58 -4.84 -3.83
CA LEU A 111 -22.00 -3.62 -4.56
C LEU A 111 -22.79 -3.96 -5.82
N ARG A 112 -22.45 -5.06 -6.50
CA ARG A 112 -23.08 -5.56 -7.74
C ARG A 112 -23.44 -7.04 -7.59
N PRO A 113 -24.52 -7.37 -6.88
CA PRO A 113 -24.92 -8.76 -6.64
C PRO A 113 -25.16 -9.52 -7.94
N GLY A 114 -24.62 -10.74 -8.03
CA GLY A 114 -24.74 -11.58 -9.22
C GLY A 114 -23.71 -11.29 -10.32
N ASP A 115 -23.01 -10.17 -10.28
CA ASP A 115 -21.97 -9.80 -11.25
C ASP A 115 -20.62 -10.41 -10.86
N ARG A 116 -20.48 -11.71 -11.14
CA ARG A 116 -19.25 -12.48 -10.87
C ARG A 116 -18.05 -11.90 -11.59
N SER A 117 -18.23 -11.48 -12.82
CA SER A 117 -17.14 -11.00 -13.66
C SER A 117 -16.54 -9.71 -13.13
N SER A 118 -17.37 -8.77 -12.66
CA SER A 118 -16.88 -7.56 -11.99
C SER A 118 -16.18 -7.87 -10.67
N ALA A 119 -16.68 -8.83 -9.89
CA ALA A 119 -16.02 -9.24 -8.64
C ALA A 119 -14.61 -9.79 -8.89
N LEU A 120 -14.48 -10.70 -9.85
CA LEU A 120 -13.16 -11.25 -10.22
C LEU A 120 -12.25 -10.19 -10.86
N ALA A 121 -12.80 -9.32 -11.69
CA ALA A 121 -12.05 -8.23 -12.29
C ALA A 121 -11.47 -7.27 -11.23
N THR A 122 -12.21 -6.97 -10.14
CA THR A 122 -11.68 -6.16 -9.03
C THR A 122 -10.47 -6.81 -8.39
N SER A 123 -10.54 -8.11 -8.08
CA SER A 123 -9.40 -8.84 -7.51
C SER A 123 -8.22 -8.91 -8.46
N VAL A 124 -8.45 -9.11 -9.75
CA VAL A 124 -7.40 -9.12 -10.77
C VAL A 124 -6.72 -7.75 -10.88
N ILE A 125 -7.47 -6.67 -10.88
CA ILE A 125 -6.93 -5.32 -10.88
C ILE A 125 -6.05 -5.11 -9.64
N LEU A 126 -6.56 -5.38 -8.44
CA LEU A 126 -5.80 -5.20 -7.19
C LEU A 126 -4.54 -6.08 -7.12
N LEU A 127 -4.61 -7.32 -7.62
CA LEU A 127 -3.47 -8.24 -7.68
C LEU A 127 -2.33 -7.71 -8.56
N THR A 128 -2.69 -7.02 -9.65
CA THR A 128 -1.75 -6.62 -10.71
C THR A 128 -1.34 -5.15 -10.65
N LEU A 129 -1.89 -4.36 -9.72
CA LEU A 129 -1.47 -2.99 -9.48
C LEU A 129 -0.13 -2.96 -8.74
N LEU A 130 0.90 -2.40 -9.39
CA LEU A 130 2.23 -2.28 -8.83
C LEU A 130 2.27 -1.61 -7.44
N PRO A 131 1.60 -0.46 -7.19
CA PRO A 131 1.64 0.16 -5.88
C PRO A 131 1.03 -0.72 -4.77
N VAL A 132 -0.06 -1.44 -5.07
CA VAL A 132 -0.72 -2.34 -4.11
C VAL A 132 0.21 -3.50 -3.74
N ALA A 133 0.81 -4.15 -4.73
CA ALA A 133 1.71 -5.28 -4.52
C ALA A 133 3.02 -4.84 -3.83
N ARG A 134 3.60 -3.70 -4.25
CA ARG A 134 4.89 -3.21 -3.76
C ARG A 134 4.80 -2.63 -2.33
N HIS A 135 3.91 -1.65 -2.10
CA HIS A 135 3.78 -1.05 -0.77
C HIS A 135 3.18 -2.01 0.25
N GLY A 136 2.36 -2.97 -0.22
CA GLY A 136 1.78 -3.98 0.67
C GLY A 136 2.81 -4.91 1.30
N ARG A 137 3.96 -5.14 0.67
CA ARG A 137 5.02 -6.02 1.18
C ARG A 137 6.10 -5.30 1.99
N LEU A 138 6.13 -3.97 1.99
CA LEU A 138 7.03 -3.19 2.82
C LEU A 138 6.54 -3.16 4.28
N ALA A 139 7.46 -2.99 5.23
CA ALA A 139 7.11 -2.79 6.64
C ALA A 139 6.53 -1.38 6.88
N MET A 140 5.42 -1.11 6.19
CA MET A 140 4.70 0.15 6.21
C MET A 140 3.24 -0.09 6.55
N LEU A 141 2.59 0.93 7.11
CA LEU A 141 1.21 0.81 7.61
C LEU A 141 0.17 0.80 6.49
N ASP A 142 0.49 1.38 5.33
CA ASP A 142 -0.48 1.76 4.31
C ASP A 142 -1.19 0.57 3.67
N GLY A 143 -0.49 -0.53 3.38
CA GLY A 143 -1.10 -1.74 2.83
C GLY A 143 -2.05 -2.45 3.82
N THR A 144 -1.64 -2.57 5.07
CA THR A 144 -2.47 -3.13 6.15
C THR A 144 -3.68 -2.25 6.42
N GLN A 145 -3.51 -0.93 6.39
CA GLN A 145 -4.58 0.06 6.53
C GLN A 145 -5.62 -0.05 5.39
N LEU A 146 -5.18 -0.28 4.15
CA LEU A 146 -6.05 -0.49 3.00
C LEU A 146 -6.93 -1.74 3.19
N THR A 147 -6.36 -2.81 3.72
CA THR A 147 -7.10 -4.04 4.04
C THR A 147 -8.12 -3.83 5.15
N ALA A 148 -7.75 -3.13 6.23
CA ALA A 148 -8.67 -2.79 7.31
C ALA A 148 -9.84 -1.92 6.82
N MET A 149 -9.57 -0.95 5.94
CA MET A 149 -10.58 -0.12 5.28
C MET A 149 -11.54 -0.96 4.40
N ALA A 150 -11.00 -1.89 3.61
CA ALA A 150 -11.81 -2.78 2.78
C ALA A 150 -12.74 -3.66 3.63
N LEU A 151 -12.24 -4.21 4.73
CA LEU A 151 -13.03 -5.00 5.69
C LEU A 151 -14.08 -4.15 6.42
N LEU A 152 -13.75 -2.92 6.79
CA LEU A 152 -14.72 -1.99 7.38
C LEU A 152 -15.90 -1.76 6.42
N TRP A 153 -15.62 -1.39 5.17
CA TRP A 153 -16.67 -1.14 4.19
C TRP A 153 -17.48 -2.39 3.88
N LEU A 154 -16.82 -3.55 3.80
CA LEU A 154 -17.48 -4.83 3.61
C LEU A 154 -18.41 -5.15 4.79
N ALA A 155 -17.97 -4.96 6.03
CA ALA A 155 -18.78 -5.19 7.22
C ALA A 155 -20.00 -4.26 7.27
N LEU A 156 -19.84 -2.98 6.95
CA LEU A 156 -20.93 -2.01 6.88
C LEU A 156 -22.00 -2.40 5.84
N LEU A 157 -21.58 -2.91 4.67
CA LEU A 157 -22.51 -3.42 3.66
C LEU A 157 -23.22 -4.72 4.11
N GLN A 158 -22.53 -5.59 4.84
CA GLN A 158 -23.08 -6.84 5.36
C GLN A 158 -24.09 -6.62 6.50
N LEU A 159 -23.96 -5.55 7.28
CA LEU A 159 -24.92 -5.18 8.32
C LEU A 159 -26.38 -5.19 7.81
N ASN A 160 -26.60 -4.77 6.57
CA ASN A 160 -27.92 -4.69 5.97
C ASN A 160 -28.42 -6.00 5.37
N ARG A 161 -27.54 -6.99 5.15
CA ARG A 161 -27.87 -8.20 4.40
C ARG A 161 -27.87 -9.46 5.24
N SER A 162 -27.01 -9.51 6.28
CA SER A 162 -26.79 -10.72 7.05
C SER A 162 -27.78 -10.89 8.20
N ARG A 163 -28.16 -12.15 8.47
CA ARG A 163 -28.86 -12.54 9.71
C ARG A 163 -27.96 -12.35 10.94
N SER A 164 -26.63 -12.51 10.78
CA SER A 164 -25.62 -12.31 11.82
C SER A 164 -25.17 -10.86 11.90
N SER A 165 -26.10 -9.93 12.08
CA SER A 165 -25.79 -8.49 12.10
C SER A 165 -24.88 -8.09 13.26
N SER A 166 -24.97 -8.76 14.42
CA SER A 166 -24.08 -8.52 15.57
C SER A 166 -22.62 -8.84 15.25
N LEU A 167 -22.35 -9.95 14.56
CA LEU A 167 -20.99 -10.30 14.12
C LEU A 167 -20.42 -9.23 13.18
N TRP A 168 -21.20 -8.81 12.17
CA TRP A 168 -20.73 -7.78 11.25
C TRP A 168 -20.60 -6.40 11.91
N GLY A 169 -21.41 -6.11 12.93
CA GLY A 169 -21.21 -4.96 13.80
C GLY A 169 -19.86 -5.05 14.53
N ALA A 170 -19.56 -6.19 15.15
CA ALA A 170 -18.28 -6.40 15.83
C ALA A 170 -17.08 -6.30 14.87
N VAL A 171 -17.21 -6.87 13.66
CA VAL A 171 -16.15 -6.72 12.62
C VAL A 171 -15.99 -5.26 12.21
N ALA A 172 -17.07 -4.50 12.00
CA ALA A 172 -16.96 -3.07 11.67
C ALA A 172 -16.27 -2.29 12.79
N GLY A 173 -16.66 -2.53 14.05
CA GLY A 173 -16.00 -1.91 15.22
C GLY A 173 -14.54 -2.30 15.33
N LEU A 174 -14.21 -3.58 15.15
CA LEU A 174 -12.84 -4.08 15.22
C LEU A 174 -11.96 -3.48 14.10
N MET A 175 -12.49 -3.34 12.89
CA MET A 175 -11.74 -2.73 11.79
C MET A 175 -11.58 -1.22 11.98
N THR A 176 -12.55 -0.54 12.57
CA THR A 176 -12.39 0.85 13.02
C THR A 176 -11.30 0.96 14.09
N SER A 177 -11.29 0.04 15.06
CA SER A 177 -10.25 -0.08 16.08
C SER A 177 -8.87 -0.33 15.45
N ALA A 178 -8.78 -1.27 14.49
CA ALA A 178 -7.55 -1.54 13.76
C ALA A 178 -7.03 -0.29 13.01
N MET A 179 -7.91 0.44 12.33
CA MET A 179 -7.53 1.68 11.64
C MET A 179 -7.02 2.75 12.62
N LEU A 180 -7.63 2.87 13.82
CA LEU A 180 -7.13 3.74 14.90
C LEU A 180 -5.74 3.32 15.36
N LEU A 181 -5.49 2.02 15.49
CA LEU A 181 -4.21 1.47 15.95
C LEU A 181 -3.12 1.39 14.86
N LEU A 182 -3.47 1.64 13.60
CA LEU A 182 -2.53 1.73 12.47
C LEU A 182 -2.21 3.20 12.14
N LYS A 183 -3.07 3.84 11.37
CA LYS A 183 -2.91 5.22 10.88
C LYS A 183 -4.21 5.99 11.12
N ALA A 184 -4.43 6.43 12.37
CA ALA A 184 -5.67 6.99 12.85
C ALA A 184 -6.28 8.10 11.96
N PRO A 185 -5.52 9.08 11.43
CA PRO A 185 -6.08 10.14 10.60
C PRO A 185 -6.84 9.64 9.35
N LEU A 186 -6.44 8.51 8.77
CA LEU A 186 -7.10 7.95 7.58
C LEU A 186 -8.48 7.34 7.90
N LEU A 187 -8.77 7.01 9.16
CA LEU A 187 -10.09 6.56 9.56
C LEU A 187 -11.17 7.59 9.22
N VAL A 188 -10.87 8.89 9.41
CA VAL A 188 -11.85 9.97 9.19
C VAL A 188 -12.36 9.96 7.74
N PRO A 189 -11.53 10.10 6.71
CA PRO A 189 -12.02 10.08 5.33
C PRO A 189 -12.63 8.73 4.93
N ALA A 190 -12.14 7.61 5.46
CA ALA A 190 -12.71 6.29 5.18
C ALA A 190 -14.12 6.13 5.76
N ALA A 191 -14.36 6.61 6.99
CA ALA A 191 -15.68 6.61 7.63
C ALA A 191 -16.64 7.59 6.96
N VAL A 192 -16.16 8.80 6.60
CA VAL A 192 -16.95 9.80 5.88
C VAL A 192 -17.37 9.26 4.51
N ALA A 193 -16.48 8.59 3.77
CA ALA A 193 -16.79 7.96 2.49
C ALA A 193 -17.93 6.95 2.60
N ALA A 194 -17.83 6.04 3.57
CA ALA A 194 -18.89 5.05 3.84
C ALA A 194 -20.17 5.72 4.31
N GLY A 195 -20.09 6.68 5.23
CA GLY A 195 -21.24 7.44 5.73
C GLY A 195 -22.00 8.16 4.63
N LEU A 196 -21.28 8.83 3.70
CA LEU A 196 -21.88 9.50 2.54
C LEU A 196 -22.54 8.49 1.59
N ALA A 197 -21.89 7.37 1.29
CA ALA A 197 -22.46 6.33 0.42
C ALA A 197 -23.73 5.72 1.00
N LEU A 198 -23.76 5.45 2.30
CA LEU A 198 -24.92 4.94 3.03
C LEU A 198 -26.04 5.97 3.15
N ALA A 199 -25.71 7.23 3.43
CA ALA A 199 -26.68 8.33 3.51
C ALA A 199 -27.33 8.59 2.16
N TRP A 200 -26.56 8.64 1.08
CA TRP A 200 -27.05 8.81 -0.28
C TRP A 200 -28.06 7.71 -0.66
N GLY A 201 -27.79 6.47 -0.26
CA GLY A 201 -28.70 5.34 -0.47
C GLY A 201 -29.80 5.20 0.57
N ARG A 202 -29.82 6.03 1.62
CA ARG A 202 -30.70 5.89 2.80
C ARG A 202 -30.60 4.51 3.47
N GLU A 203 -29.46 3.83 3.30
CA GLU A 203 -29.26 2.45 3.79
C GLU A 203 -29.10 2.39 5.32
N TRP A 204 -28.71 3.48 5.96
CA TRP A 204 -28.57 3.60 7.43
C TRP A 204 -29.90 3.43 8.19
N LYS A 205 -31.05 3.67 7.55
CA LYS A 205 -32.37 3.54 8.19
C LYS A 205 -32.66 2.11 8.69
N SER A 206 -32.05 1.10 8.05
CA SER A 206 -32.20 -0.30 8.46
C SER A 206 -31.40 -0.65 9.73
N TRP A 207 -30.46 0.20 10.16
CA TRP A 207 -29.63 -0.04 11.35
C TRP A 207 -30.34 0.24 12.66
N ASN A 208 -31.27 1.20 12.67
CA ASN A 208 -32.03 1.59 13.88
C ASN A 208 -32.76 0.41 14.51
N ASN A 209 -33.11 -0.61 13.74
CA ASN A 209 -33.79 -1.80 14.20
C ASN A 209 -32.83 -2.96 14.53
N ARG A 210 -31.53 -2.71 14.71
CA ARG A 210 -30.49 -3.73 14.93
C ARG A 210 -29.60 -3.40 16.14
N PRO A 211 -30.15 -3.35 17.36
CA PRO A 211 -29.36 -2.95 18.54
C PRO A 211 -28.16 -3.89 18.81
N ALA A 212 -28.30 -5.19 18.50
CA ALA A 212 -27.19 -6.14 18.62
C ALA A 212 -26.02 -5.84 17.67
N ALA A 213 -26.28 -5.26 16.50
CA ALA A 213 -25.22 -4.84 15.59
C ALA A 213 -24.49 -3.60 16.12
N LEU A 214 -25.23 -2.64 16.66
CA LEU A 214 -24.66 -1.45 17.29
C LEU A 214 -23.83 -1.82 18.52
N LEU A 215 -24.32 -2.71 19.36
CA LEU A 215 -23.57 -3.23 20.50
C LEU A 215 -22.28 -3.93 20.03
N GLY A 216 -22.36 -4.79 19.03
CA GLY A 216 -21.19 -5.43 18.43
C GLY A 216 -20.16 -4.40 17.95
N MET A 217 -20.62 -3.33 17.29
CA MET A 217 -19.74 -2.27 16.80
C MET A 217 -19.04 -1.52 17.95
N VAL A 218 -19.76 -1.20 19.03
CA VAL A 218 -19.18 -0.56 20.22
C VAL A 218 -18.14 -1.48 20.88
N LEU A 219 -18.46 -2.77 21.05
CA LEU A 219 -17.51 -3.74 21.63
C LEU A 219 -16.27 -3.93 20.75
N GLY A 220 -16.44 -3.99 19.43
CA GLY A 220 -15.31 -4.09 18.50
C GLY A 220 -14.43 -2.84 18.47
N LEU A 221 -15.02 -1.66 18.72
CA LEU A 221 -14.30 -0.39 18.77
C LEU A 221 -13.50 -0.21 20.08
N ALA A 222 -13.88 -0.89 21.14
CA ALA A 222 -13.32 -0.70 22.49
C ALA A 222 -11.79 -0.83 22.57
N PRO A 223 -11.11 -1.79 21.89
CA PRO A 223 -9.64 -1.89 21.96
C PRO A 223 -8.92 -0.64 21.43
N GLY A 224 -9.36 -0.09 20.29
CA GLY A 224 -8.76 1.10 19.70
C GLY A 224 -8.95 2.33 20.56
N VAL A 225 -10.19 2.59 21.00
CA VAL A 225 -10.50 3.71 21.89
C VAL A 225 -9.80 3.54 23.23
N GLY A 226 -9.84 2.33 23.79
CA GLY A 226 -9.17 2.03 25.06
C GLY A 226 -7.68 2.32 25.01
N TRP A 227 -6.99 1.95 23.93
CA TRP A 227 -5.58 2.27 23.77
C TRP A 227 -5.33 3.78 23.67
N HIS A 228 -6.15 4.53 22.92
CA HIS A 228 -5.99 5.98 22.83
C HIS A 228 -6.22 6.68 24.18
N LEU A 229 -7.20 6.23 24.96
CA LEU A 229 -7.43 6.74 26.32
C LEU A 229 -6.26 6.39 27.25
N TRP A 230 -5.74 5.17 27.16
CA TRP A 230 -4.56 4.73 27.90
C TRP A 230 -3.32 5.55 27.53
N HIS A 231 -3.06 5.77 26.24
CA HIS A 231 -1.98 6.60 25.74
C HIS A 231 -2.07 8.04 26.25
N ALA A 232 -3.28 8.61 26.20
CA ALA A 232 -3.52 9.96 26.72
C ALA A 232 -3.38 10.05 28.24
N HIS A 233 -3.75 9.00 28.97
CA HIS A 233 -3.59 8.95 30.43
C HIS A 233 -2.13 8.99 30.86
N ILE A 234 -1.26 8.22 30.16
CA ILE A 234 0.17 8.13 30.53
C ILE A 234 0.99 9.32 29.99
N ARG A 235 0.75 9.71 28.71
CA ARG A 235 1.57 10.72 28.01
C ARG A 235 0.95 12.13 27.97
N GLY A 236 -0.24 12.30 28.56
CA GLY A 236 -0.90 13.59 28.63
C GLY A 236 -1.16 14.22 27.25
N SER A 237 -0.93 15.51 27.13
CA SER A 237 -1.15 16.28 25.89
C SER A 237 -0.23 15.85 24.73
N GLU A 238 0.91 15.23 25.00
CA GLU A 238 1.82 14.74 23.96
C GLU A 238 1.17 13.64 23.11
N ALA A 239 0.22 12.89 23.68
CA ALA A 239 -0.56 11.89 22.95
C ALA A 239 -1.35 12.46 21.76
N LEU A 240 -1.65 13.76 21.77
CA LEU A 240 -2.35 14.43 20.67
C LEU A 240 -1.48 14.59 19.43
N TRP A 241 -0.15 14.44 19.56
CA TRP A 241 0.77 14.52 18.41
C TRP A 241 0.43 13.50 17.32
N LEU A 242 -0.02 12.32 17.69
CA LEU A 242 -0.46 11.28 16.76
C LEU A 242 -1.58 11.76 15.81
N TRP A 243 -2.47 12.63 16.28
CA TRP A 243 -3.54 13.23 15.48
C TRP A 243 -3.13 14.56 14.85
N GLY A 244 -2.33 15.35 15.56
CA GLY A 244 -1.88 16.67 15.15
C GLY A 244 -0.74 16.63 14.13
N GLY A 245 0.37 15.98 14.47
CA GLY A 245 1.58 15.99 13.63
C GLY A 245 1.38 15.33 12.28
N ASP A 246 0.86 14.10 12.25
CA ASP A 246 0.63 13.33 11.03
C ASP A 246 -0.75 13.55 10.38
N GLY A 247 -1.67 14.21 11.05
CA GLY A 247 -3.02 14.51 10.57
C GLY A 247 -3.19 15.98 10.21
N ALA A 248 -3.80 16.72 11.13
CA ALA A 248 -4.14 18.14 10.92
C ALA A 248 -2.92 19.03 10.61
N GLY A 249 -1.75 18.73 11.23
CA GLY A 249 -0.53 19.50 10.99
C GLY A 249 -0.05 19.47 9.54
N ARG A 250 -0.19 18.33 8.86
CA ARG A 250 0.18 18.21 7.42
C ARG A 250 -0.75 18.99 6.49
N VAL A 251 -1.95 19.29 6.92
CA VAL A 251 -2.89 20.14 6.16
C VAL A 251 -2.65 21.62 6.48
N LEU A 252 -2.44 21.94 7.75
CA LEU A 252 -2.49 23.33 8.25
C LEU A 252 -1.11 23.97 8.42
N LEU A 253 -0.07 23.18 8.78
CA LEU A 253 1.18 23.70 9.33
C LEU A 253 2.44 23.28 8.56
N ASP A 254 2.36 22.75 7.35
CA ASP A 254 3.52 22.21 6.62
C ASP A 254 4.38 21.24 7.48
N ALA A 255 3.73 20.49 8.36
CA ALA A 255 4.41 19.62 9.29
C ALA A 255 4.94 18.37 8.58
N GLY A 256 6.26 18.23 8.52
CA GLY A 256 6.95 17.04 8.05
C GLY A 256 7.65 17.20 6.70
N GLU A 257 8.52 16.27 6.42
CA GLU A 257 9.25 16.15 5.15
C GLU A 257 8.33 15.55 4.08
N GLY A 258 8.44 16.02 2.86
CA GLY A 258 7.65 15.53 1.73
C GLY A 258 8.19 16.02 0.41
N SER A 259 7.54 15.63 -0.68
CA SER A 259 7.92 16.04 -2.02
C SER A 259 7.53 17.50 -2.28
N ASP A 260 8.41 18.26 -2.92
CA ASP A 260 8.17 19.62 -3.41
C ASP A 260 7.05 19.70 -4.46
N LEU A 261 6.65 18.58 -5.04
CA LEU A 261 5.56 18.48 -6.00
C LEU A 261 4.16 18.63 -5.37
N GLY A 262 4.05 18.52 -4.05
CA GLY A 262 2.80 18.67 -3.31
C GLY A 262 1.68 17.77 -3.83
N TRP A 263 0.49 18.33 -4.12
CA TRP A 263 -0.70 17.59 -4.58
C TRP A 263 -0.50 16.76 -5.85
N ARG A 264 0.56 17.03 -6.63
CA ARG A 264 0.87 16.29 -7.86
C ARG A 264 1.37 14.88 -7.57
N VAL A 265 2.01 14.65 -6.41
CA VAL A 265 2.60 13.34 -6.08
C VAL A 265 1.58 12.19 -6.13
N PRO A 266 0.42 12.25 -5.45
CA PRO A 266 -0.57 11.18 -5.56
C PRO A 266 -1.13 11.01 -6.98
N LEU A 267 -1.21 12.07 -7.78
CA LEU A 267 -1.65 11.98 -9.17
C LEU A 267 -0.60 11.31 -10.06
N ILE A 268 0.68 11.65 -9.88
CA ILE A 268 1.80 11.00 -10.57
C ILE A 268 1.81 9.51 -10.24
N GLU A 269 1.68 9.15 -8.96
CA GLU A 269 1.59 7.77 -8.52
C GLU A 269 0.43 7.00 -9.19
N VAL A 270 -0.75 7.62 -9.30
CA VAL A 270 -1.88 7.01 -10.01
C VAL A 270 -1.58 6.84 -11.50
N LEU A 271 -0.90 7.81 -12.12
CA LEU A 271 -0.51 7.74 -13.53
C LEU A 271 0.58 6.67 -13.77
N GLU A 272 1.54 6.54 -12.88
CA GLU A 272 2.64 5.56 -13.00
C GLU A 272 2.19 4.14 -12.61
N GLY A 273 1.46 4.01 -11.51
CA GLY A 273 1.12 2.73 -10.92
C GLY A 273 -0.17 2.10 -11.43
N GLY A 274 -1.03 2.85 -12.14
CA GLY A 274 -2.36 2.39 -12.55
C GLY A 274 -2.38 1.47 -13.79
N TRP A 275 -1.24 1.20 -14.41
CA TRP A 275 -1.16 0.37 -15.61
C TRP A 275 -1.34 -1.12 -15.32
N PRO A 276 -2.01 -1.88 -16.24
CA PRO A 276 -2.60 -1.44 -17.52
C PRO A 276 -4.05 -0.91 -17.39
N TRP A 277 -4.60 -0.76 -16.18
CA TRP A 277 -6.02 -0.51 -15.94
C TRP A 277 -6.41 0.98 -15.96
N LEU A 278 -5.44 1.87 -15.81
CA LEU A 278 -5.65 3.31 -15.79
C LEU A 278 -6.49 3.85 -16.96
N PRO A 279 -6.33 3.37 -18.22
CA PRO A 279 -7.15 3.84 -19.33
C PRO A 279 -8.65 3.56 -19.20
N LEU A 280 -9.05 2.65 -18.29
CA LEU A 280 -10.47 2.41 -17.98
C LEU A 280 -11.06 3.49 -17.08
N LEU A 281 -10.25 4.17 -16.26
CA LEU A 281 -10.71 5.06 -15.20
C LEU A 281 -11.59 6.23 -15.70
N PRO A 282 -11.25 6.96 -16.76
CA PRO A 282 -12.12 8.06 -17.26
C PRO A 282 -13.51 7.56 -17.64
N PHE A 283 -13.59 6.42 -18.33
CA PHE A 283 -14.86 5.82 -18.73
C PHE A 283 -15.63 5.27 -17.53
N ALA A 284 -14.92 4.72 -16.54
CA ALA A 284 -15.51 4.21 -15.30
C ALA A 284 -16.16 5.32 -14.48
N LEU A 285 -15.51 6.49 -14.40
CA LEU A 285 -16.05 7.66 -13.71
C LEU A 285 -17.34 8.15 -14.36
N VAL A 286 -17.34 8.30 -15.70
CA VAL A 286 -18.53 8.70 -16.45
C VAL A 286 -19.65 7.68 -16.27
N TRP A 287 -19.33 6.38 -16.33
CA TRP A 287 -20.32 5.32 -16.16
C TRP A 287 -20.88 5.27 -14.72
N ALA A 288 -20.04 5.38 -13.71
CA ALA A 288 -20.46 5.44 -12.32
C ALA A 288 -21.34 6.68 -12.05
N TRP A 289 -21.02 7.82 -12.66
CA TRP A 289 -21.86 9.02 -12.55
C TRP A 289 -23.25 8.84 -13.18
N HIS A 290 -23.37 8.20 -14.33
CA HIS A 290 -24.67 7.85 -14.91
C HIS A 290 -25.46 6.88 -14.00
N TRP A 291 -24.73 5.98 -13.32
CA TRP A 291 -25.30 4.99 -12.40
C TRP A 291 -25.18 5.40 -10.93
N ARG A 292 -25.04 6.67 -10.64
CA ARG A 292 -24.87 7.18 -9.27
C ARG A 292 -26.03 6.83 -8.33
N GLN A 293 -27.18 6.40 -8.85
CA GLN A 293 -28.29 5.89 -8.03
C GLN A 293 -28.15 4.39 -7.68
N SER A 294 -27.31 3.66 -8.38
CA SER A 294 -26.98 2.29 -8.00
C SER A 294 -26.08 2.26 -6.76
N ARG A 295 -26.11 1.14 -6.02
CA ARG A 295 -25.22 0.97 -4.87
C ARG A 295 -23.75 1.07 -5.27
N TRP A 296 -23.37 0.42 -6.37
CA TRP A 296 -22.00 0.49 -6.91
C TRP A 296 -21.58 1.91 -7.24
N GLY A 297 -22.39 2.65 -7.99
CA GLY A 297 -22.05 4.03 -8.40
C GLY A 297 -21.87 4.95 -7.19
N ARG A 298 -22.80 4.90 -6.21
CA ARG A 298 -22.70 5.71 -4.98
C ARG A 298 -21.42 5.42 -4.19
N TRP A 299 -21.19 4.15 -3.88
CA TRP A 299 -20.05 3.75 -3.08
C TRP A 299 -18.72 4.10 -3.78
N SER A 300 -18.56 3.72 -5.03
CA SER A 300 -17.31 3.96 -5.76
C SER A 300 -17.00 5.45 -5.89
N LEU A 301 -18.02 6.28 -6.20
CA LEU A 301 -17.85 7.74 -6.31
C LEU A 301 -17.62 8.38 -4.95
N ALA A 302 -18.42 8.07 -3.93
CA ALA A 302 -18.25 8.61 -2.60
C ALA A 302 -16.85 8.29 -2.03
N CYS A 303 -16.38 7.04 -2.19
CA CYS A 303 -15.07 6.64 -1.73
C CYS A 303 -13.95 7.38 -2.47
N LEU A 304 -13.99 7.45 -3.80
CA LEU A 304 -12.94 8.12 -4.57
C LEU A 304 -12.91 9.63 -4.30
N ILE A 305 -14.07 10.29 -4.29
CA ILE A 305 -14.16 11.75 -4.07
C ILE A 305 -13.72 12.12 -2.66
N THR A 306 -14.16 11.36 -1.65
CA THR A 306 -13.83 11.68 -0.24
C THR A 306 -12.36 11.42 0.06
N LEU A 307 -11.81 10.28 -0.38
CA LEU A 307 -10.39 9.97 -0.16
C LEU A 307 -9.50 10.91 -0.98
N GLY A 308 -9.84 11.16 -2.23
CA GLY A 308 -9.12 12.13 -3.08
C GLY A 308 -9.17 13.55 -2.48
N GLY A 309 -10.34 13.99 -2.03
CA GLY A 309 -10.53 15.28 -1.38
C GLY A 309 -9.79 15.43 -0.05
N ALA A 310 -9.55 14.33 0.66
CA ALA A 310 -8.77 14.33 1.90
C ALA A 310 -7.25 14.30 1.64
N ILE A 311 -6.79 13.62 0.57
CA ILE A 311 -5.36 13.41 0.28
C ILE A 311 -4.77 14.57 -0.53
N LEU A 312 -5.45 15.00 -1.59
CA LEU A 312 -4.91 16.02 -2.51
C LEU A 312 -4.57 17.37 -1.85
N PRO A 313 -5.32 17.88 -0.85
CA PRO A 313 -5.00 19.14 -0.20
C PRO A 313 -3.84 19.09 0.77
N LEU A 314 -3.30 17.90 1.09
CA LEU A 314 -2.16 17.79 2.00
C LEU A 314 -0.96 18.54 1.41
N ARG A 315 -0.32 19.39 2.20
CA ARG A 315 0.85 20.17 1.76
C ARG A 315 2.07 19.29 1.62
N THR A 316 2.27 18.37 2.57
CA THR A 316 3.32 17.35 2.51
C THR A 316 2.80 16.11 1.83
N GLN A 317 3.40 15.71 0.73
CA GLN A 317 2.97 14.57 -0.08
C GLN A 317 4.10 13.53 -0.20
N LEU A 318 3.74 12.28 0.01
CA LEU A 318 4.61 11.13 -0.17
C LEU A 318 3.96 10.15 -1.16
N PRO A 319 4.73 9.39 -1.94
CA PRO A 319 4.19 8.53 -3.00
C PRO A 319 3.09 7.58 -2.49
N TRP A 320 3.27 6.96 -1.35
CA TRP A 320 2.30 6.02 -0.77
C TRP A 320 1.02 6.66 -0.21
N TYR A 321 0.88 7.99 -0.22
CA TYR A 321 -0.38 8.65 0.15
C TYR A 321 -1.51 8.38 -0.84
N SER A 322 -1.18 8.01 -2.09
CA SER A 322 -2.17 7.54 -3.08
C SER A 322 -2.79 6.18 -2.73
N HIS A 323 -2.18 5.42 -1.81
CA HIS A 323 -2.51 4.02 -1.57
C HIS A 323 -4.00 3.76 -1.27
N PRO A 324 -4.71 4.58 -0.47
CA PRO A 324 -6.14 4.41 -0.24
C PRO A 324 -7.03 4.56 -1.48
N LEU A 325 -6.53 5.21 -2.54
CA LEU A 325 -7.28 5.43 -3.78
C LEU A 325 -7.39 4.17 -4.66
N TRP A 326 -6.51 3.19 -4.49
CA TRP A 326 -6.46 2.01 -5.36
C TRP A 326 -7.69 1.11 -5.23
N LEU A 327 -8.26 1.00 -4.03
CA LEU A 327 -9.48 0.22 -3.85
C LEU A 327 -10.68 0.83 -4.60
N PRO A 328 -11.05 2.11 -4.44
CA PRO A 328 -12.14 2.70 -5.22
C PRO A 328 -11.85 2.75 -6.73
N ILE A 329 -10.59 2.93 -7.16
CA ILE A 329 -10.19 2.85 -8.57
C ILE A 329 -10.47 1.44 -9.12
N ALA A 330 -10.10 0.39 -8.40
CA ALA A 330 -10.38 -0.98 -8.81
C ALA A 330 -11.89 -1.27 -8.88
N LEU A 331 -12.67 -0.82 -7.87
CA LEU A 331 -14.14 -0.93 -7.86
C LEU A 331 -14.80 -0.22 -9.05
N LEU A 332 -14.26 0.92 -9.48
CA LEU A 332 -14.73 1.66 -10.64
C LEU A 332 -14.41 0.96 -11.95
N CYS A 333 -13.15 0.53 -12.14
CA CYS A 333 -12.67 -0.01 -13.41
C CYS A 333 -13.17 -1.43 -13.69
N ALA A 334 -13.39 -2.23 -12.65
CA ALA A 334 -13.73 -3.64 -12.78
C ALA A 334 -14.99 -3.96 -13.61
N PRO A 335 -16.12 -3.23 -13.47
CA PRO A 335 -17.28 -3.48 -14.32
C PRO A 335 -17.04 -3.21 -15.81
N LEU A 336 -16.17 -2.25 -16.15
CA LEU A 336 -15.79 -2.01 -17.55
C LEU A 336 -14.93 -3.14 -18.10
N LEU A 337 -14.00 -3.64 -17.31
CA LEU A 337 -13.20 -4.80 -17.70
C LEU A 337 -14.07 -6.04 -17.91
N ALA A 338 -15.02 -6.28 -17.00
CA ALA A 338 -16.01 -7.33 -17.13
C ALA A 338 -16.86 -7.16 -18.40
N TRP A 339 -17.33 -5.94 -18.68
CA TRP A 339 -18.08 -5.63 -19.88
C TRP A 339 -17.27 -5.87 -21.16
N LEU A 340 -15.99 -5.51 -21.22
CA LEU A 340 -15.11 -5.79 -22.36
C LEU A 340 -15.01 -7.30 -22.66
N VAL A 341 -15.08 -8.15 -21.64
CA VAL A 341 -15.07 -9.61 -21.79
C VAL A 341 -16.43 -10.15 -22.25
N GLU A 342 -17.51 -9.69 -21.63
CA GLU A 342 -18.85 -10.27 -21.76
C GLU A 342 -19.72 -9.62 -22.83
N ARG A 343 -19.27 -8.47 -23.40
CA ARG A 343 -20.04 -7.72 -24.39
C ARG A 343 -20.76 -8.64 -25.38
N PRO A 344 -22.08 -8.52 -25.57
CA PRO A 344 -22.81 -9.33 -26.54
C PRO A 344 -22.35 -8.99 -27.95
N LEU A 345 -22.10 -10.00 -28.76
CA LEU A 345 -22.14 -9.88 -30.23
C LEU A 345 -23.52 -9.35 -30.58
N ALA A 346 -23.62 -8.44 -31.52
CA ALA A 346 -24.81 -7.73 -31.97
C ALA A 346 -26.02 -8.68 -32.19
N SER A 347 -26.57 -9.28 -31.17
CA SER A 347 -27.69 -10.18 -31.17
C SER A 347 -28.82 -9.65 -30.31
N LYS A 348 -30.00 -9.81 -30.81
CA LYS A 348 -31.35 -9.32 -30.58
C LYS A 348 -31.95 -9.32 -29.15
N ARG A 349 -31.18 -9.54 -28.09
CA ARG A 349 -31.68 -9.38 -26.70
C ARG A 349 -30.76 -8.43 -25.95
N ALA A 350 -31.21 -7.22 -25.77
CA ALA A 350 -30.55 -6.25 -24.89
C ALA A 350 -30.51 -6.84 -23.47
N PRO A 351 -29.31 -6.98 -22.85
CA PRO A 351 -29.25 -7.26 -21.43
C PRO A 351 -29.79 -6.04 -20.65
N GLU A 352 -30.38 -6.29 -19.50
CA GLU A 352 -30.92 -5.28 -18.58
C GLU A 352 -29.85 -4.27 -18.06
N SER A 353 -28.58 -4.48 -18.36
CA SER A 353 -27.50 -3.55 -18.04
C SER A 353 -27.23 -2.65 -19.23
N PRO A 354 -27.40 -1.33 -19.10
CA PRO A 354 -27.09 -0.39 -20.17
C PRO A 354 -25.62 -0.41 -20.54
N ASN A 355 -25.36 -0.14 -21.81
CA ASN A 355 -24.01 -0.04 -22.34
C ASN A 355 -23.25 1.11 -21.66
N PRO A 356 -21.95 0.96 -21.42
CA PRO A 356 -21.13 2.06 -20.93
C PRO A 356 -21.09 3.22 -21.92
N PRO A 357 -20.95 4.46 -21.43
CA PRO A 357 -20.78 5.61 -22.29
C PRO A 357 -19.50 5.49 -23.13
N CYS A 358 -19.47 6.17 -24.28
CA CYS A 358 -18.31 6.14 -25.17
C CYS A 358 -17.86 4.74 -25.61
N ARG A 359 -18.83 3.81 -25.79
CA ARG A 359 -18.58 2.42 -26.18
C ARG A 359 -17.57 2.26 -27.33
N TRP A 360 -17.62 3.13 -28.33
CA TRP A 360 -16.73 3.07 -29.50
C TRP A 360 -15.24 3.27 -29.12
N LEU A 361 -14.96 4.15 -28.14
CA LEU A 361 -13.59 4.33 -27.61
C LEU A 361 -13.15 3.13 -26.77
N LEU A 362 -14.03 2.61 -25.91
CA LEU A 362 -13.75 1.41 -25.11
C LEU A 362 -13.36 0.22 -25.97
N LEU A 363 -13.99 0.09 -27.15
CA LEU A 363 -13.66 -0.98 -28.11
C LEU A 363 -12.29 -0.79 -28.78
N ARG A 364 -11.66 0.36 -28.66
CA ARG A 364 -10.29 0.64 -29.14
C ARG A 364 -9.21 0.37 -28.07
N LEU A 365 -9.57 0.31 -26.77
CA LEU A 365 -8.61 0.03 -25.71
C LEU A 365 -7.78 -1.24 -25.92
N PRO A 366 -8.34 -2.36 -26.43
CA PRO A 366 -7.54 -3.54 -26.76
C PRO A 366 -6.40 -3.25 -27.75
N MET A 367 -6.64 -2.38 -28.74
CA MET A 367 -5.57 -1.96 -29.67
C MET A 367 -4.51 -1.12 -28.99
N PHE A 368 -4.94 -0.24 -28.07
CA PHE A 368 -4.04 0.58 -27.29
C PHE A 368 -3.10 -0.28 -26.41
N TRP A 369 -3.64 -1.28 -25.68
CA TRP A 369 -2.80 -2.22 -24.92
C TRP A 369 -1.85 -3.01 -25.83
N CYS A 370 -2.32 -3.46 -26.99
CA CYS A 370 -1.47 -4.13 -27.98
C CYS A 370 -0.32 -3.21 -28.44
N GLY A 371 -0.62 -1.95 -28.75
CA GLY A 371 0.37 -0.95 -29.15
C GLY A 371 1.41 -0.66 -28.06
N LEU A 372 0.96 -0.52 -26.80
CA LEU A 372 1.89 -0.36 -25.68
C LEU A 372 2.76 -1.59 -25.44
N GLY A 373 2.18 -2.79 -25.55
CA GLY A 373 2.94 -4.02 -25.46
C GLY A 373 4.01 -4.13 -26.55
N LEU A 374 3.65 -3.77 -27.79
CA LEU A 374 4.62 -3.70 -28.89
C LEU A 374 5.70 -2.66 -28.63
N LEU A 375 5.35 -1.48 -28.10
CA LEU A 375 6.31 -0.45 -27.73
C LEU A 375 7.31 -0.97 -26.69
N LEU A 376 6.87 -1.68 -25.66
CA LEU A 376 7.75 -2.28 -24.65
C LEU A 376 8.72 -3.28 -25.29
N LEU A 377 8.24 -4.12 -26.22
CA LEU A 377 9.09 -5.07 -26.95
C LEU A 377 10.10 -4.37 -27.87
N LEU A 378 9.71 -3.25 -28.50
CA LEU A 378 10.63 -2.45 -29.34
C LEU A 378 11.68 -1.73 -28.48
N LEU A 379 11.31 -1.20 -27.32
CA LEU A 379 12.27 -0.61 -26.38
C LEU A 379 13.29 -1.64 -25.90
N GLU A 380 12.90 -2.90 -25.77
CA GLU A 380 13.83 -3.98 -25.48
C GLU A 380 14.90 -4.12 -26.57
N LEU A 381 14.52 -4.04 -27.83
CA LEU A 381 15.50 -4.08 -28.95
C LEU A 381 16.49 -2.90 -28.87
N VAL A 382 16.04 -1.71 -28.45
CA VAL A 382 16.91 -0.55 -28.24
C VAL A 382 17.89 -0.78 -27.10
N SER A 383 17.53 -1.58 -26.10
CA SER A 383 18.41 -1.88 -24.96
C SER A 383 19.69 -2.65 -25.34
N PHE A 384 19.75 -3.25 -26.53
CA PHE A 384 20.96 -3.87 -27.09
C PHE A 384 21.92 -2.86 -27.72
N SER A 385 21.51 -1.61 -27.92
CA SER A 385 22.37 -0.54 -28.42
C SER A 385 23.21 0.07 -27.28
N SER A 386 24.27 0.77 -27.65
CA SER A 386 25.13 1.52 -26.70
C SER A 386 24.36 2.61 -25.91
N ILE A 387 23.24 3.08 -26.44
CA ILE A 387 22.37 4.10 -25.83
C ILE A 387 21.47 3.47 -24.76
N GLY A 388 21.15 2.18 -24.90
CA GLY A 388 20.20 1.46 -24.04
C GLY A 388 20.78 0.81 -22.78
N GLY A 389 22.06 1.02 -22.45
CA GLY A 389 22.72 0.34 -21.33
C GLY A 389 22.04 0.48 -19.98
N SER A 390 21.40 1.63 -19.70
CA SER A 390 20.63 1.88 -18.48
C SER A 390 19.32 1.06 -18.41
N LEU A 391 18.82 0.53 -19.52
CA LEU A 391 17.58 -0.25 -19.60
C LEU A 391 17.82 -1.76 -19.38
N VAL A 392 19.08 -2.21 -19.41
CA VAL A 392 19.45 -3.63 -19.28
C VAL A 392 18.81 -4.33 -18.06
N PRO A 393 18.79 -3.72 -16.85
CA PRO A 393 18.17 -4.35 -15.69
C PRO A 393 16.66 -4.62 -15.84
N TYR A 394 15.98 -3.88 -16.73
CA TYR A 394 14.52 -3.94 -16.91
C TYR A 394 14.08 -4.84 -18.08
N ARG A 395 15.03 -5.48 -18.80
CA ARG A 395 14.75 -6.31 -20.00
C ARG A 395 13.68 -7.36 -19.77
N GLY A 396 13.86 -8.20 -18.75
CA GLY A 396 12.90 -9.25 -18.46
C GLY A 396 11.50 -8.74 -18.19
N LEU A 397 11.41 -7.60 -17.48
CA LEU A 397 10.14 -6.93 -17.17
C LEU A 397 9.46 -6.44 -18.46
N ALA A 398 10.21 -5.75 -19.32
CA ALA A 398 9.69 -5.20 -20.59
C ALA A 398 9.18 -6.31 -21.52
N VAL A 399 9.91 -7.43 -21.64
CA VAL A 399 9.50 -8.57 -22.47
C VAL A 399 8.20 -9.19 -21.94
N VAL A 400 8.13 -9.49 -20.66
CA VAL A 400 6.97 -10.19 -20.07
C VAL A 400 5.72 -9.30 -20.12
N LEU A 401 5.86 -8.01 -19.77
CA LEU A 401 4.77 -7.02 -19.91
C LEU A 401 4.36 -6.87 -21.37
N GLY A 402 5.34 -6.71 -22.28
CA GLY A 402 5.10 -6.52 -23.70
C GLY A 402 4.32 -7.69 -24.33
N LEU A 403 4.74 -8.92 -24.06
CA LEU A 403 4.04 -10.11 -24.52
C LEU A 403 2.64 -10.24 -23.91
N GLY A 404 2.52 -9.99 -22.59
CA GLY A 404 1.24 -10.03 -21.89
C GLY A 404 0.24 -9.01 -22.43
N TRP A 405 0.70 -7.78 -22.70
CA TRP A 405 -0.16 -6.69 -23.18
C TRP A 405 -0.47 -6.83 -24.69
N CYS A 406 0.47 -7.28 -25.52
CA CYS A 406 0.21 -7.61 -26.92
C CYS A 406 -0.81 -8.72 -27.04
N GLY A 407 -0.58 -9.85 -26.39
CA GLY A 407 -1.49 -11.01 -26.43
C GLY A 407 -2.85 -10.66 -25.83
N GLY A 408 -2.86 -9.92 -24.73
CA GLY A 408 -4.08 -9.47 -24.08
C GLY A 408 -4.91 -8.57 -24.97
N GLY A 409 -4.29 -7.54 -25.56
CA GLY A 409 -4.94 -6.63 -26.49
C GLY A 409 -5.44 -7.35 -27.75
N TRP A 410 -4.64 -8.25 -28.29
CA TRP A 410 -5.03 -9.06 -29.45
C TRP A 410 -6.28 -9.89 -29.19
N TRP A 411 -6.30 -10.68 -28.11
CA TRP A 411 -7.41 -11.57 -27.82
C TRP A 411 -8.68 -10.84 -27.35
N LEU A 412 -8.54 -9.70 -26.69
CA LEU A 412 -9.69 -8.87 -26.30
C LEU A 412 -10.47 -8.31 -27.51
N ARG A 413 -9.87 -8.25 -28.71
CA ARG A 413 -10.55 -7.85 -29.95
C ARG A 413 -11.46 -8.94 -30.50
N SER A 414 -11.27 -10.19 -30.10
CA SER A 414 -12.01 -11.34 -30.62
C SER A 414 -13.51 -11.19 -30.44
N ALA A 415 -14.27 -11.74 -31.39
CA ALA A 415 -15.71 -11.92 -31.28
C ALA A 415 -16.08 -12.94 -30.18
N ALA A 416 -15.26 -14.00 -30.00
CA ALA A 416 -15.55 -15.09 -29.07
C ALA A 416 -15.29 -14.70 -27.61
N PRO A 417 -16.26 -14.85 -26.68
CA PRO A 417 -16.08 -14.52 -25.25
C PRO A 417 -14.94 -15.30 -24.60
N GLN A 418 -14.72 -16.56 -24.99
CA GLN A 418 -13.63 -17.38 -24.46
C GLN A 418 -12.26 -16.76 -24.77
N ARG A 419 -12.05 -16.30 -26.01
CA ARG A 419 -10.81 -15.62 -26.40
C ARG A 419 -10.63 -14.29 -25.65
N ARG A 420 -11.71 -13.54 -25.42
CA ARG A 420 -11.64 -12.31 -24.63
C ARG A 420 -11.24 -12.56 -23.17
N ARG A 421 -11.70 -13.68 -22.57
CA ARG A 421 -11.22 -14.14 -21.25
C ARG A 421 -9.74 -14.43 -21.26
N LEU A 422 -9.24 -15.13 -22.29
CA LEU A 422 -7.80 -15.35 -22.48
C LEU A 422 -7.04 -14.02 -22.61
N GLY A 423 -7.65 -12.98 -23.17
CA GLY A 423 -7.07 -11.64 -23.24
C GLY A 423 -6.83 -11.02 -21.85
N VAL A 424 -7.82 -11.10 -20.95
CA VAL A 424 -7.64 -10.64 -19.56
C VAL A 424 -6.61 -11.49 -18.82
N ILE A 425 -6.63 -12.81 -19.02
CA ILE A 425 -5.64 -13.72 -18.44
C ILE A 425 -4.23 -13.33 -18.91
N SER A 426 -4.03 -13.10 -20.20
CA SER A 426 -2.73 -12.69 -20.76
C SER A 426 -2.23 -11.37 -20.15
N LEU A 427 -3.08 -10.33 -20.08
CA LEU A 427 -2.76 -9.06 -19.41
C LEU A 427 -2.35 -9.31 -17.96
N SER A 428 -3.14 -10.08 -17.24
CA SER A 428 -2.93 -10.33 -15.80
C SER A 428 -1.67 -11.17 -15.54
N CYS A 429 -1.47 -12.25 -16.30
CA CYS A 429 -0.28 -13.11 -16.18
C CYS A 429 1.00 -12.35 -16.53
N GLY A 430 0.97 -11.49 -17.56
CA GLY A 430 2.09 -10.62 -17.90
C GLY A 430 2.47 -9.69 -16.73
N ASN A 431 1.48 -9.06 -16.10
CA ASN A 431 1.73 -8.18 -14.94
C ASN A 431 2.20 -8.97 -13.71
N VAL A 432 1.56 -10.10 -13.38
CA VAL A 432 1.99 -10.94 -12.24
C VAL A 432 3.41 -11.46 -12.44
N ALA A 433 3.74 -11.92 -13.63
CA ALA A 433 5.09 -12.40 -13.94
C ALA A 433 6.12 -11.26 -13.89
N ALA A 434 5.78 -10.06 -14.36
CA ALA A 434 6.64 -8.89 -14.25
C ALA A 434 6.84 -8.49 -12.77
N LEU A 435 5.79 -8.49 -11.95
CA LEU A 435 5.91 -8.24 -10.52
C LEU A 435 6.77 -9.31 -9.82
N ALA A 436 6.62 -10.58 -10.18
CA ALA A 436 7.45 -11.66 -9.65
C ALA A 436 8.93 -11.47 -10.00
N LEU A 437 9.25 -11.13 -11.25
CA LEU A 437 10.61 -10.81 -11.69
C LEU A 437 11.15 -9.58 -10.97
N LEU A 438 10.33 -8.54 -10.84
CA LEU A 438 10.70 -7.32 -10.13
C LEU A 438 11.08 -7.64 -8.68
N PHE A 439 10.27 -8.45 -7.98
CA PHE A 439 10.49 -8.80 -6.58
C PHE A 439 11.67 -9.76 -6.33
N HIS A 440 12.12 -10.47 -7.35
CA HIS A 440 13.39 -11.21 -7.34
C HIS A 440 14.62 -10.35 -7.64
N SER A 441 14.45 -9.10 -8.01
CA SER A 441 15.51 -8.18 -8.36
C SER A 441 15.72 -7.11 -7.28
N PRO A 442 16.86 -6.39 -7.28
CA PRO A 442 17.02 -5.23 -6.41
C PRO A 442 16.20 -4.00 -6.83
N LEU A 443 15.46 -4.08 -7.96
CA LEU A 443 14.82 -2.94 -8.58
C LEU A 443 13.51 -2.50 -7.91
N TRP A 444 12.94 -3.29 -7.00
CA TRP A 444 11.65 -2.98 -6.39
C TRP A 444 11.71 -1.99 -5.20
N LEU A 445 12.92 -1.65 -4.74
CA LEU A 445 13.16 -0.69 -3.67
C LEU A 445 13.64 0.66 -4.23
N TRP A 446 12.82 1.39 -4.92
CA TRP A 446 13.04 2.79 -5.32
C TRP A 446 12.16 3.74 -4.51
N GLU A 447 12.34 5.04 -4.64
CA GLU A 447 11.59 6.13 -3.98
C GLU A 447 11.89 6.34 -2.48
N LEU A 448 12.62 5.46 -1.82
CA LEU A 448 12.91 5.58 -0.40
C LEU A 448 14.30 6.17 -0.14
N ASN A 449 14.84 6.93 -1.07
CA ASN A 449 16.09 7.70 -0.97
C ASN A 449 17.35 6.88 -0.62
N GLU A 450 17.34 5.58 -0.88
CA GLU A 450 18.51 4.73 -0.67
C GLU A 450 19.43 4.75 -1.90
N THR A 451 20.43 5.59 -1.85
CA THR A 451 21.46 5.67 -2.91
C THR A 451 22.79 5.04 -2.51
N TRP A 452 22.83 4.40 -1.35
CA TRP A 452 24.07 3.92 -0.74
C TRP A 452 23.92 2.51 -0.15
N PRO A 453 25.01 1.71 -0.10
CA PRO A 453 24.99 0.38 0.50
C PRO A 453 24.98 0.49 2.03
N VAL A 454 23.79 0.44 2.66
CA VAL A 454 23.63 0.69 4.09
C VAL A 454 24.37 -0.32 4.96
N GLN A 455 24.32 -1.61 4.63
CA GLN A 455 24.89 -2.68 5.46
C GLN A 455 26.42 -2.58 5.59
N PRO A 456 27.22 -2.43 4.50
CA PRO A 456 28.67 -2.23 4.62
C PRO A 456 29.04 -0.96 5.39
N VAL A 457 28.27 0.11 5.24
CA VAL A 457 28.51 1.37 5.98
C VAL A 457 28.17 1.21 7.46
N ALA A 458 27.09 0.54 7.79
CA ALA A 458 26.71 0.24 9.17
C ALA A 458 27.75 -0.68 9.87
N ALA A 459 28.39 -1.59 9.13
CA ALA A 459 29.44 -2.44 9.66
C ALA A 459 30.65 -1.65 10.20
N LEU A 460 30.96 -0.49 9.59
CA LEU A 460 31.99 0.40 10.12
C LEU A 460 31.65 0.93 11.51
N ALA A 461 30.37 1.27 11.72
CA ALA A 461 29.89 1.74 13.01
C ALA A 461 29.83 0.61 14.04
N ARG A 462 29.36 -0.57 13.63
CA ARG A 462 29.27 -1.76 14.49
C ARG A 462 30.63 -2.26 14.97
N ALA A 463 31.68 -2.12 14.16
CA ALA A 463 33.05 -2.43 14.56
C ALA A 463 33.59 -1.55 15.70
N ASN A 464 32.89 -0.46 16.03
CA ASN A 464 33.27 0.50 17.08
C ASN A 464 32.14 0.67 18.12
N PRO A 465 31.73 -0.38 18.83
CA PRO A 465 30.62 -0.30 19.76
C PRO A 465 30.91 0.67 20.91
N GLY A 466 29.87 1.37 21.37
CA GLY A 466 29.98 2.33 22.48
C GLY A 466 30.66 3.67 22.11
N SER A 467 31.15 3.82 20.89
CA SER A 467 31.69 5.10 20.42
C SER A 467 30.58 6.02 19.88
N LYS A 468 30.62 7.29 20.27
CA LYS A 468 29.66 8.28 19.75
C LYS A 468 30.03 8.66 18.31
N ILE A 469 29.42 7.98 17.33
CA ILE A 469 29.58 8.25 15.91
C ILE A 469 28.49 9.22 15.47
N ARG A 470 28.82 10.15 14.58
CA ARG A 470 27.89 11.14 14.02
C ARG A 470 27.93 11.14 12.50
N LEU A 471 26.76 11.29 11.85
CA LEU A 471 26.63 11.34 10.40
C LEU A 471 26.85 12.77 9.90
N LYS A 472 27.85 12.97 9.03
CA LYS A 472 28.19 14.29 8.48
C LYS A 472 27.61 14.45 7.08
N GLY A 473 26.89 15.56 6.87
CA GLY A 473 26.35 15.92 5.55
C GLY A 473 24.95 15.38 5.25
N TYR A 474 24.38 14.62 6.17
CA TYR A 474 23.05 14.01 6.04
C TYR A 474 22.27 14.09 7.35
N ASP A 475 20.97 13.97 7.26
CA ASP A 475 20.11 13.77 8.41
C ASP A 475 20.23 12.35 8.96
N GLU A 476 19.71 12.12 10.17
CA GLU A 476 19.71 10.80 10.80
C GLU A 476 18.99 9.78 9.89
N ARG A 477 19.62 8.60 9.72
CA ARG A 477 19.13 7.54 8.84
C ARG A 477 18.68 6.33 9.67
N PRO A 478 17.37 6.04 9.75
CA PRO A 478 16.88 4.91 10.50
C PRO A 478 17.44 3.56 10.04
N SER A 479 17.65 3.35 8.74
CA SER A 479 18.23 2.12 8.22
C SER A 479 19.69 1.94 8.67
N LEU A 480 20.49 3.02 8.67
CA LEU A 480 21.86 3.00 9.19
C LEU A 480 21.85 2.64 10.68
N ASN A 481 21.00 3.28 11.46
CA ASN A 481 20.88 3.02 12.90
C ASN A 481 20.47 1.57 13.20
N TRP A 482 19.54 1.02 12.39
CA TRP A 482 19.10 -0.36 12.50
C TRP A 482 20.25 -1.35 12.32
N TYR A 483 20.96 -1.26 11.21
CA TYR A 483 22.07 -2.18 10.90
C TYR A 483 23.34 -1.93 11.71
N ALA A 484 23.53 -0.71 12.23
CA ALA A 484 24.63 -0.40 13.13
C ALA A 484 24.32 -0.80 14.58
N GLU A 485 23.05 -1.15 14.90
CA GLU A 485 22.56 -1.46 16.24
C GLU A 485 22.79 -0.34 17.27
N GLN A 486 23.05 0.87 16.77
CA GLN A 486 23.25 2.07 17.58
C GLN A 486 22.73 3.32 16.87
N ARG A 487 22.34 4.33 17.66
CA ARG A 487 21.86 5.59 17.12
C ARG A 487 23.01 6.45 16.63
N ILE A 488 23.02 6.79 15.34
CA ILE A 488 24.01 7.65 14.68
C ILE A 488 23.34 8.97 14.34
N GLU A 489 23.49 9.95 15.24
CA GLU A 489 22.87 11.26 15.11
C GLU A 489 23.57 12.12 14.04
N ARG A 490 22.86 13.13 13.53
CA ARG A 490 23.43 14.14 12.65
C ARG A 490 24.59 14.87 13.32
N PHE A 491 25.66 15.10 12.58
CA PHE A 491 26.79 15.89 13.03
C PHE A 491 26.42 17.38 13.14
N LYS A 492 26.57 17.96 14.34
CA LYS A 492 26.28 19.37 14.64
C LYS A 492 27.55 20.18 14.91
N GLY A 493 28.73 19.56 14.87
CA GLY A 493 30.01 20.20 15.17
C GLY A 493 30.79 19.49 16.27
N GLY A 494 32.06 19.89 16.47
CA GLY A 494 32.95 19.41 17.53
C GLY A 494 33.83 18.19 17.13
N PRO A 495 34.77 17.80 17.99
CA PRO A 495 35.65 16.64 17.76
C PRO A 495 34.90 15.32 17.87
N GLY A 496 35.52 14.25 17.36
CA GLY A 496 35.01 12.88 17.49
C GLY A 496 34.85 12.14 16.19
N ARG A 497 34.28 10.91 16.28
CA ARG A 497 34.10 10.02 15.14
C ARG A 497 32.98 10.47 14.24
N ARG A 498 33.25 10.52 12.94
CA ARG A 498 32.31 10.97 11.91
C ARG A 498 32.24 9.98 10.77
N LEU A 499 31.05 9.70 10.32
CA LEU A 499 30.77 8.93 9.12
C LEU A 499 30.40 9.89 7.99
N SER A 500 31.11 9.84 6.84
CA SER A 500 30.90 10.73 5.71
C SER A 500 31.25 10.06 4.39
N ASP A 501 30.59 10.44 3.31
CA ASP A 501 30.95 10.07 1.92
C ASP A 501 31.88 11.08 1.25
N LYS A 502 32.22 12.16 1.96
CA LYS A 502 33.16 13.19 1.48
C LYS A 502 34.46 13.14 2.24
N PRO A 503 35.59 13.48 1.60
CA PRO A 503 36.87 13.57 2.28
C PRO A 503 36.81 14.46 3.52
N GLN A 504 37.43 14.00 4.60
CA GLN A 504 37.44 14.71 5.87
C GLN A 504 38.86 15.22 6.15
N LYS A 505 39.02 16.55 6.16
CA LYS A 505 40.27 17.19 6.50
C LYS A 505 40.56 17.08 8.01
N ASP A 506 41.80 16.95 8.38
CA ASP A 506 42.28 16.90 9.78
C ASP A 506 41.67 15.72 10.58
N CYS A 507 41.41 14.62 9.93
CA CYS A 507 40.84 13.42 10.51
C CYS A 507 41.69 12.18 10.18
N ILE A 508 41.74 11.23 11.11
CA ILE A 508 42.36 9.91 10.92
C ILE A 508 41.24 8.93 10.50
N THR A 509 41.39 8.36 9.31
CA THR A 509 40.43 7.34 8.81
C THR A 509 40.64 6.04 9.56
N GLU A 510 39.57 5.55 10.20
CA GLU A 510 39.56 4.29 10.95
C GLU A 510 38.96 3.12 10.13
N GLY A 511 38.18 3.41 9.09
CA GLY A 511 37.61 2.41 8.19
C GLY A 511 36.95 3.03 6.96
N GLN A 512 36.75 2.20 5.91
CA GLN A 512 36.15 2.64 4.65
C GLN A 512 35.23 1.56 4.07
N ALA A 513 34.07 1.99 3.52
CA ALA A 513 33.11 1.17 2.79
C ALA A 513 32.66 1.92 1.52
N GLY A 514 33.22 1.55 0.37
CA GLY A 514 33.06 2.30 -0.87
C GLY A 514 33.53 3.75 -0.74
N ARG A 515 32.64 4.71 -1.02
CA ARG A 515 32.93 6.14 -0.85
C ARG A 515 32.78 6.63 0.61
N TRP A 516 32.26 5.82 1.50
CA TRP A 516 32.03 6.18 2.89
C TRP A 516 33.24 5.88 3.76
N SER A 517 33.57 6.79 4.64
CA SER A 517 34.67 6.64 5.60
C SER A 517 34.22 6.96 7.01
N LEU A 518 34.64 6.13 7.96
CA LEU A 518 34.61 6.44 9.39
C LEU A 518 35.94 7.05 9.75
N ALA A 519 35.94 8.25 10.27
CA ALA A 519 37.15 8.96 10.63
C ALA A 519 37.02 9.64 12.00
N ASN A 520 38.12 9.67 12.73
CA ASN A 520 38.22 10.37 14.01
C ASN A 520 38.88 11.74 13.77
N CYS A 521 38.14 12.77 14.12
CA CYS A 521 38.50 14.17 13.84
C CYS A 521 38.72 14.93 15.13
N ARG A 522 39.80 15.72 15.12
CA ARG A 522 40.13 16.62 16.25
C ARG A 522 39.31 17.88 16.26
#